data_e20653c57fcfc36c99dbf14fa3e90fd1
#
_entry.id   e20653c57fcfc36c99dbf14fa3e90fd1
#
_cell.length_a   1.000
_cell.length_b   1.000
_cell.length_c   1.000
_cell.angle_alpha   90.00
_cell.angle_beta   90.00
_cell.angle_gamma   90.00
#
_symmetry.space_group_name_H-M   'P 1'
#
loop_
_entity.id
_entity.type
_entity.pdbx_description
1 polymer ?
#
loop_
_entity_poly.entity_id
_entity_poly.type
_entity_poly.pdbx_seq_one_letter_code
_entity_poly.pdbx_strand_id
1 'polypeptide(L)'
;MNISEQVLSFDCGSEQLLGIVCVPDHARSTGVIIIVGGPQYRVGSHRQFLLLSRTLASAGYPVMRFDYRGMGDSRGESRGFENAEEDIVAAVDAFVARYPSVTKVILWGLCDAASASLLYCDARSDQRIAGLCLLNPWVRSDASLAKTHMKHYYGKRLFQRDFWKKLLTGKIGIVKTVSELVSNWRMTRQTGVASAKVTEDELFQNRMARGLRDFKGRVLLILSGNDYTAREFDQYVADDSRWHGLLDKPSLTRVMLPDADHTFSTAAWRADVAKGTLDWLMEVDLAGSQMSVAATASGSDRW
;
A
#
# COMPACT_ATOMS: atom_id res chain seq x y z
N MET A 1 9.79 -3.99 -27.91
CA MET A 1 8.99 -2.77 -28.04
C MET A 1 9.86 -1.62 -27.57
N ASN A 2 9.95 -0.52 -28.35
CA ASN A 2 10.69 0.64 -27.87
C ASN A 2 9.88 1.35 -26.80
N ILE A 3 10.57 2.00 -25.87
CA ILE A 3 9.97 2.77 -24.79
C ILE A 3 10.66 4.14 -24.72
N SER A 4 9.90 5.17 -24.31
CA SER A 4 10.45 6.50 -24.02
C SER A 4 10.08 6.92 -22.60
N GLU A 5 10.95 7.68 -21.95
CA GLU A 5 10.65 8.28 -20.63
C GLU A 5 10.38 9.77 -20.81
N GLN A 6 9.23 10.22 -20.35
CA GLN A 6 8.76 11.61 -20.47
C GLN A 6 8.51 12.20 -19.08
N VAL A 7 8.98 13.41 -18.87
CA VAL A 7 8.69 14.17 -17.65
C VAL A 7 7.24 14.67 -17.72
N LEU A 8 6.52 14.51 -16.61
CA LEU A 8 5.19 15.06 -16.43
C LEU A 8 5.16 15.89 -15.16
N SER A 9 5.01 17.20 -15.31
CA SER A 9 4.76 18.11 -14.21
C SER A 9 3.27 18.42 -14.14
N PHE A 10 2.69 18.41 -12.95
CA PHE A 10 1.26 18.61 -12.74
C PHE A 10 0.99 19.25 -11.38
N ASP A 11 -0.15 19.92 -11.26
CA ASP A 11 -0.52 20.65 -10.06
C ASP A 11 -1.30 19.77 -9.08
N CYS A 12 -1.04 19.95 -7.79
CA CYS A 12 -1.82 19.41 -6.69
C CYS A 12 -2.11 20.56 -5.70
N GLY A 13 -3.30 21.16 -5.82
CA GLY A 13 -3.62 22.42 -5.14
C GLY A 13 -2.70 23.55 -5.62
N SER A 14 -1.99 24.19 -4.70
CA SER A 14 -1.01 25.25 -5.00
C SER A 14 0.39 24.73 -5.32
N GLU A 15 0.61 23.43 -5.19
CA GLU A 15 1.94 22.83 -5.30
C GLU A 15 2.11 22.09 -6.63
N GLN A 16 3.36 22.06 -7.11
CA GLN A 16 3.72 21.37 -8.34
C GLN A 16 4.41 20.04 -8.04
N LEU A 17 3.86 18.96 -8.59
CA LEU A 17 4.39 17.62 -8.47
C LEU A 17 5.14 17.21 -9.74
N LEU A 18 6.10 16.30 -9.57
CA LEU A 18 6.90 15.76 -10.67
C LEU A 18 6.72 14.24 -10.77
N GLY A 19 6.41 13.80 -11.99
CA GLY A 19 6.36 12.41 -12.40
C GLY A 19 7.22 12.13 -13.63
N ILE A 20 7.53 10.85 -13.81
CA ILE A 20 8.13 10.32 -15.04
C ILE A 20 7.20 9.25 -15.57
N VAL A 21 6.82 9.37 -16.83
CA VAL A 21 6.01 8.37 -17.53
C VAL A 21 6.88 7.58 -18.49
N CYS A 22 6.91 6.27 -18.32
CA CYS A 22 7.52 5.35 -19.28
C CYS A 22 6.43 4.92 -20.27
N VAL A 23 6.60 5.33 -21.55
CA VAL A 23 5.59 5.20 -22.60
C VAL A 23 6.08 4.21 -23.65
N PRO A 24 5.32 3.15 -23.94
CA PRO A 24 5.60 2.24 -25.05
C PRO A 24 5.12 2.81 -26.39
N ASP A 25 5.73 2.41 -27.52
CA ASP A 25 5.29 2.80 -28.85
C ASP A 25 3.83 2.39 -29.14
N HIS A 26 3.40 1.25 -28.61
CA HIS A 26 2.03 0.75 -28.70
C HIS A 26 1.45 0.60 -27.30
N ALA A 27 0.77 1.63 -26.83
CA ALA A 27 0.21 1.66 -25.48
C ALA A 27 -1.09 0.87 -25.39
N ARG A 28 -1.20 0.04 -24.35
CA ARG A 28 -2.46 -0.57 -23.91
C ARG A 28 -3.36 0.49 -23.27
N SER A 29 -4.65 0.16 -23.14
CA SER A 29 -5.62 1.03 -22.45
C SER A 29 -5.52 0.97 -20.92
N THR A 30 -4.78 0.02 -20.38
CA THR A 30 -4.49 -0.08 -18.95
C THR A 30 -3.12 0.54 -18.66
N GLY A 31 -3.08 1.58 -17.83
CA GLY A 31 -1.87 2.21 -17.34
C GLY A 31 -1.60 1.86 -15.86
N VAL A 32 -0.36 2.03 -15.43
CA VAL A 32 0.06 1.76 -14.05
C VAL A 32 0.60 3.04 -13.42
N ILE A 33 0.16 3.37 -12.21
CA ILE A 33 0.76 4.43 -11.40
C ILE A 33 1.47 3.77 -10.22
N ILE A 34 2.80 3.93 -10.18
CA ILE A 34 3.62 3.50 -9.05
C ILE A 34 3.60 4.61 -8.01
N ILE A 35 2.98 4.32 -6.89
CA ILE A 35 2.91 5.18 -5.72
C ILE A 35 4.15 4.90 -4.87
N VAL A 36 4.86 5.96 -4.50
CA VAL A 36 6.10 5.86 -3.73
C VAL A 36 5.81 5.78 -2.25
N GLY A 37 6.39 4.80 -1.56
CA GLY A 37 6.26 4.63 -0.11
C GLY A 37 7.51 5.01 0.65
N GLY A 38 7.34 5.37 1.93
CA GLY A 38 8.42 5.73 2.84
C GLY A 38 9.17 7.00 2.41
N PRO A 39 10.32 7.27 3.02
CA PRO A 39 11.15 8.43 2.67
C PRO A 39 11.99 8.16 1.41
N GLN A 40 11.32 7.79 0.33
CA GLN A 40 11.92 7.48 -0.97
C GLN A 40 11.42 8.47 -2.02
N TYR A 41 12.02 8.45 -3.19
CA TYR A 41 11.55 9.16 -4.35
C TYR A 41 11.25 8.19 -5.51
N ARG A 42 10.68 8.68 -6.60
CA ARG A 42 10.13 7.90 -7.73
C ARG A 42 11.04 6.84 -8.38
N VAL A 43 12.33 6.80 -8.05
CA VAL A 43 13.24 5.76 -8.55
C VAL A 43 13.16 4.48 -7.70
N GLY A 44 12.86 4.63 -6.41
CA GLY A 44 12.79 3.55 -5.43
C GLY A 44 14.15 3.02 -4.99
N SER A 45 14.17 2.29 -3.88
CA SER A 45 15.35 1.57 -3.40
C SER A 45 15.88 0.63 -4.49
N HIS A 46 17.20 0.56 -4.64
CA HIS A 46 17.85 -0.28 -5.67
C HIS A 46 17.31 -0.03 -7.10
N ARG A 47 16.77 1.16 -7.38
CA ARG A 47 16.12 1.54 -8.64
C ARG A 47 14.92 0.67 -8.99
N GLN A 48 14.26 0.06 -8.01
CA GLN A 48 13.21 -0.94 -8.25
C GLN A 48 12.02 -0.37 -9.04
N PHE A 49 11.54 0.85 -8.70
CA PHE A 49 10.41 1.46 -9.42
C PHE A 49 10.76 1.87 -10.85
N LEU A 50 12.01 2.35 -11.05
CA LEU A 50 12.54 2.63 -12.39
C LEU A 50 12.60 1.36 -13.23
N LEU A 51 13.16 0.27 -12.71
CA LEU A 51 13.30 -0.98 -13.44
C LEU A 51 11.93 -1.61 -13.71
N LEU A 52 11.03 -1.63 -12.73
CA LEU A 52 9.67 -2.11 -12.89
C LEU A 52 8.92 -1.32 -13.98
N SER A 53 8.97 0.01 -13.95
CA SER A 53 8.28 0.84 -14.94
C SER A 53 8.74 0.54 -16.38
N ARG A 54 10.02 0.33 -16.57
CA ARG A 54 10.58 -0.05 -17.88
C ARG A 54 10.15 -1.45 -18.31
N THR A 55 10.13 -2.41 -17.38
CA THR A 55 9.68 -3.79 -17.67
C THR A 55 8.21 -3.80 -18.08
N LEU A 56 7.33 -3.12 -17.34
CA LEU A 56 5.91 -3.05 -17.65
C LEU A 56 5.66 -2.30 -18.96
N ALA A 57 6.38 -1.19 -19.20
CA ALA A 57 6.26 -0.43 -20.44
C ALA A 57 6.73 -1.24 -21.65
N SER A 58 7.79 -2.04 -21.51
CA SER A 58 8.22 -2.96 -22.58
C SER A 58 7.17 -4.02 -22.94
N ALA A 59 6.24 -4.32 -22.03
CA ALA A 59 5.07 -5.17 -22.26
C ALA A 59 3.82 -4.42 -22.75
N GLY A 60 3.94 -3.10 -22.99
CA GLY A 60 2.89 -2.28 -23.56
C GLY A 60 2.07 -1.48 -22.54
N TYR A 61 2.38 -1.52 -21.26
CA TYR A 61 1.68 -0.75 -20.24
C TYR A 61 2.35 0.61 -20.04
N PRO A 62 1.66 1.76 -20.30
CA PRO A 62 2.16 3.06 -19.86
C PRO A 62 2.30 3.09 -18.33
N VAL A 63 3.45 3.55 -17.82
CA VAL A 63 3.72 3.53 -16.38
C VAL A 63 4.17 4.89 -15.90
N MET A 64 3.42 5.49 -14.98
CA MET A 64 3.81 6.70 -14.27
C MET A 64 4.37 6.35 -12.91
N ARG A 65 5.45 7.01 -12.51
CA ARG A 65 5.99 7.07 -11.16
C ARG A 65 6.20 8.52 -10.79
N PHE A 66 5.76 8.93 -9.62
CA PHE A 66 5.77 10.34 -9.22
C PHE A 66 6.21 10.52 -7.77
N ASP A 67 6.60 11.71 -7.41
CA ASP A 67 6.91 12.09 -6.03
C ASP A 67 5.71 12.82 -5.42
N TYR A 68 5.35 12.47 -4.18
CA TYR A 68 4.36 13.21 -3.39
C TYR A 68 4.82 14.64 -3.08
N ARG A 69 3.89 15.49 -2.66
CA ARG A 69 4.23 16.81 -2.10
C ARG A 69 5.31 16.69 -1.01
N GLY A 70 6.35 17.53 -1.10
CA GLY A 70 7.46 17.56 -0.15
C GLY A 70 8.39 16.37 -0.20
N MET A 71 8.31 15.53 -1.25
CA MET A 71 9.20 14.40 -1.48
C MET A 71 9.90 14.51 -2.83
N GLY A 72 11.10 13.94 -2.93
CA GLY A 72 11.88 13.91 -4.15
C GLY A 72 12.09 15.31 -4.75
N ASP A 73 11.60 15.50 -5.99
CA ASP A 73 11.67 16.78 -6.72
C ASP A 73 10.31 17.52 -6.72
N SER A 74 9.28 17.01 -6.06
CA SER A 74 7.97 17.67 -5.91
C SER A 74 8.01 18.74 -4.83
N ARG A 75 7.27 19.85 -5.08
CA ARG A 75 7.16 20.95 -4.12
C ARG A 75 6.18 20.68 -2.99
N GLY A 76 6.14 21.58 -2.00
CA GLY A 76 5.22 21.55 -0.87
C GLY A 76 5.77 20.84 0.35
N GLU A 77 4.90 20.56 1.31
CA GLU A 77 5.22 19.86 2.54
C GLU A 77 4.73 18.42 2.53
N SER A 78 5.54 17.50 3.06
CA SER A 78 5.15 16.09 3.20
C SER A 78 4.00 15.96 4.20
N ARG A 79 2.93 15.28 3.80
CA ARG A 79 1.73 15.04 4.61
C ARG A 79 1.61 13.61 5.13
N GLY A 80 2.59 12.76 4.81
CA GLY A 80 2.55 11.34 5.12
C GLY A 80 1.53 10.57 4.26
N PHE A 81 1.64 9.24 4.28
CA PHE A 81 0.83 8.36 3.44
C PHE A 81 -0.67 8.38 3.75
N GLU A 82 -1.05 8.67 4.99
CA GLU A 82 -2.45 8.74 5.41
C GLU A 82 -3.21 9.91 4.77
N ASN A 83 -2.49 10.92 4.30
CA ASN A 83 -3.02 12.15 3.69
C ASN A 83 -2.56 12.33 2.24
N ALA A 84 -2.16 11.25 1.56
CA ALA A 84 -1.67 11.26 0.19
C ALA A 84 -2.79 11.20 -0.87
N GLU A 85 -4.07 11.19 -0.45
CA GLU A 85 -5.22 11.07 -1.34
C GLU A 85 -5.21 12.12 -2.45
N GLU A 86 -5.02 13.41 -2.11
CA GLU A 86 -5.02 14.50 -3.09
C GLU A 86 -3.89 14.37 -4.10
N ASP A 87 -2.70 13.90 -3.66
CA ASP A 87 -1.55 13.67 -4.54
C ASP A 87 -1.83 12.53 -5.52
N ILE A 88 -2.48 11.47 -5.06
CA ILE A 88 -2.86 10.33 -5.92
C ILE A 88 -3.94 10.77 -6.93
N VAL A 89 -4.94 11.56 -6.51
CA VAL A 89 -5.94 12.13 -7.42
C VAL A 89 -5.27 12.93 -8.52
N ALA A 90 -4.41 13.88 -8.13
CA ALA A 90 -3.71 14.74 -9.08
C ALA A 90 -2.86 13.93 -10.07
N ALA A 91 -2.18 12.88 -9.59
CA ALA A 91 -1.41 11.99 -10.44
C ALA A 91 -2.28 11.20 -11.43
N VAL A 92 -3.43 10.66 -10.98
CA VAL A 92 -4.38 9.95 -11.85
C VAL A 92 -4.94 10.89 -12.90
N ASP A 93 -5.36 12.09 -12.50
CA ASP A 93 -5.93 13.10 -13.39
C ASP A 93 -4.91 13.53 -14.46
N ALA A 94 -3.69 13.85 -14.05
CA ALA A 94 -2.63 14.25 -14.97
C ALA A 94 -2.23 13.14 -15.93
N PHE A 95 -2.16 11.90 -15.44
CA PHE A 95 -1.79 10.74 -16.25
C PHE A 95 -2.82 10.46 -17.34
N VAL A 96 -4.11 10.41 -16.99
CA VAL A 96 -5.20 10.14 -17.93
C VAL A 96 -5.38 11.33 -18.90
N ALA A 97 -5.26 12.58 -18.44
CA ALA A 97 -5.34 13.75 -19.30
C ALA A 97 -4.21 13.79 -20.34
N ARG A 98 -2.98 13.41 -19.93
CA ARG A 98 -1.81 13.39 -20.82
C ARG A 98 -1.82 12.23 -21.80
N TYR A 99 -2.42 11.09 -21.40
CA TYR A 99 -2.49 9.86 -22.19
C TYR A 99 -3.94 9.36 -22.30
N PRO A 100 -4.79 9.98 -23.16
CA PRO A 100 -6.22 9.65 -23.25
C PRO A 100 -6.51 8.21 -23.70
N SER A 101 -5.53 7.50 -24.25
CA SER A 101 -5.64 6.07 -24.55
C SER A 101 -5.70 5.20 -23.27
N VAL A 102 -5.23 5.73 -22.14
CA VAL A 102 -5.32 5.05 -20.83
C VAL A 102 -6.70 5.30 -20.25
N THR A 103 -7.53 4.27 -20.27
CA THR A 103 -8.91 4.30 -19.73
C THR A 103 -9.06 3.56 -18.41
N LYS A 104 -8.06 2.75 -18.05
CA LYS A 104 -7.98 2.00 -16.79
C LYS A 104 -6.65 2.26 -16.12
N VAL A 105 -6.66 2.45 -14.82
CA VAL A 105 -5.46 2.72 -14.01
C VAL A 105 -5.32 1.63 -12.94
N ILE A 106 -4.12 1.14 -12.80
CA ILE A 106 -3.70 0.26 -11.71
C ILE A 106 -2.84 1.09 -10.74
N LEU A 107 -3.20 1.09 -9.47
CA LEU A 107 -2.36 1.64 -8.41
C LEU A 107 -1.43 0.54 -7.91
N TRP A 108 -0.14 0.78 -8.01
CA TRP A 108 0.90 -0.14 -7.53
C TRP A 108 1.63 0.52 -6.36
N GLY A 109 1.70 -0.14 -5.21
CA GLY A 109 2.34 0.42 -4.02
C GLY A 109 3.05 -0.62 -3.17
N LEU A 110 4.20 -0.23 -2.59
CA LEU A 110 4.97 -1.01 -1.63
C LEU A 110 4.91 -0.32 -0.27
N CYS A 111 4.74 -1.09 0.81
CA CYS A 111 4.74 -0.61 2.19
C CYS A 111 3.57 0.35 2.46
N ASP A 112 3.84 1.55 2.98
CA ASP A 112 2.84 2.59 3.23
C ASP A 112 2.17 3.12 1.96
N ALA A 113 2.80 3.00 0.77
CA ALA A 113 2.15 3.28 -0.50
C ALA A 113 1.04 2.25 -0.83
N ALA A 114 1.19 0.99 -0.43
CA ALA A 114 0.12 -0.01 -0.54
C ALA A 114 -1.05 0.37 0.38
N SER A 115 -0.75 0.86 1.58
CA SER A 115 -1.75 1.36 2.52
C SER A 115 -2.43 2.63 2.00
N ALA A 116 -1.66 3.58 1.43
CA ALA A 116 -2.20 4.79 0.80
C ALA A 116 -3.17 4.46 -0.35
N SER A 117 -2.88 3.42 -1.14
CA SER A 117 -3.78 2.96 -2.21
C SER A 117 -5.13 2.47 -1.67
N LEU A 118 -5.13 1.77 -0.53
CA LEU A 118 -6.37 1.34 0.14
C LEU A 118 -7.12 2.52 0.76
N LEU A 119 -6.40 3.48 1.35
CA LEU A 119 -6.99 4.71 1.91
C LEU A 119 -7.60 5.58 0.80
N TYR A 120 -6.98 5.64 -0.36
CA TYR A 120 -7.55 6.29 -1.54
C TYR A 120 -8.89 5.66 -1.94
N CYS A 121 -8.97 4.31 -1.97
CA CYS A 121 -10.20 3.60 -2.29
C CYS A 121 -11.29 3.75 -1.19
N ASP A 122 -10.90 3.96 0.08
CA ASP A 122 -11.84 4.29 1.15
C ASP A 122 -12.45 5.69 0.98
N ALA A 123 -11.61 6.64 0.59
CA ALA A 123 -12.04 8.04 0.45
C ALA A 123 -12.78 8.31 -0.86
N ARG A 124 -12.51 7.52 -1.92
CA ARG A 124 -13.01 7.78 -3.28
C ARG A 124 -13.45 6.52 -4.02
N SER A 125 -14.60 6.66 -4.71
CA SER A 125 -15.08 5.66 -5.66
C SER A 125 -14.69 6.08 -7.08
N ASP A 126 -13.39 5.97 -7.42
CA ASP A 126 -12.87 6.36 -8.72
C ASP A 126 -12.99 5.19 -9.72
N GLN A 127 -13.88 5.33 -10.71
CA GLN A 127 -14.16 4.30 -11.70
C GLN A 127 -12.99 4.02 -12.65
N ARG A 128 -11.98 4.89 -12.69
CA ARG A 128 -10.78 4.71 -13.51
C ARG A 128 -9.85 3.66 -12.88
N ILE A 129 -9.94 3.47 -11.55
CA ILE A 129 -9.09 2.49 -10.84
C ILE A 129 -9.65 1.09 -11.05
N ALA A 130 -9.01 0.34 -11.94
CA ALA A 130 -9.41 -1.02 -12.30
C ALA A 130 -8.76 -2.10 -11.42
N GLY A 131 -7.67 -1.77 -10.74
CA GLY A 131 -6.98 -2.74 -9.88
C GLY A 131 -5.95 -2.11 -8.95
N LEU A 132 -5.59 -2.88 -7.93
CA LEU A 132 -4.58 -2.55 -6.93
C LEU A 132 -3.50 -3.63 -6.92
N CYS A 133 -2.24 -3.23 -6.95
CA CYS A 133 -1.10 -4.10 -6.70
C CYS A 133 -0.44 -3.66 -5.39
N LEU A 134 -0.61 -4.45 -4.35
CA LEU A 134 -0.26 -4.12 -2.97
C LEU A 134 0.90 -5.00 -2.51
N LEU A 135 2.03 -4.41 -2.15
CA LEU A 135 3.20 -5.13 -1.69
C LEU A 135 3.49 -4.78 -0.23
N ASN A 136 3.56 -5.79 0.63
CA ASN A 136 3.90 -5.65 2.06
C ASN A 136 3.17 -4.46 2.73
N PRO A 137 1.82 -4.38 2.75
CA PRO A 137 1.11 -3.21 3.25
C PRO A 137 1.48 -2.87 4.69
N TRP A 138 1.60 -1.58 4.98
CA TRP A 138 1.94 -1.06 6.30
C TRP A 138 0.70 -0.95 7.18
N VAL A 139 0.76 -1.52 8.40
CA VAL A 139 -0.35 -1.46 9.37
C VAL A 139 0.10 -0.97 10.75
N ARG A 140 1.40 -0.64 10.92
CA ARG A 140 1.92 -0.26 12.22
C ARG A 140 1.48 1.16 12.60
N SER A 141 0.92 1.30 13.80
CA SER A 141 0.65 2.57 14.46
C SER A 141 1.21 2.53 15.88
N ASP A 142 1.34 3.68 16.53
CA ASP A 142 1.77 3.75 17.94
C ASP A 142 0.84 2.92 18.84
N ALA A 143 -0.46 2.91 18.56
CA ALA A 143 -1.44 2.09 19.28
C ALA A 143 -1.25 0.58 19.02
N SER A 144 -0.95 0.18 17.77
CA SER A 144 -0.68 -1.23 17.44
C SER A 144 0.64 -1.71 18.02
N LEU A 145 1.68 -0.87 18.05
CA LEU A 145 2.96 -1.15 18.71
C LEU A 145 2.77 -1.43 20.20
N ALA A 146 2.01 -0.58 20.91
CA ALA A 146 1.72 -0.78 22.33
C ALA A 146 0.99 -2.11 22.58
N LYS A 147 0.02 -2.47 21.72
CA LYS A 147 -0.76 -3.71 21.80
C LYS A 147 0.11 -4.95 21.49
N THR A 148 0.97 -4.87 20.48
CA THR A 148 1.87 -5.95 20.07
C THR A 148 3.00 -6.15 21.07
N HIS A 149 3.59 -5.10 21.61
CA HIS A 149 4.57 -5.17 22.68
C HIS A 149 3.99 -5.80 23.95
N MET A 150 2.76 -5.48 24.32
CA MET A 150 2.09 -6.12 25.46
C MET A 150 1.87 -7.61 25.20
N LYS A 151 1.32 -7.99 24.04
CA LYS A 151 0.99 -9.38 23.72
C LYS A 151 2.25 -10.27 23.62
N HIS A 152 3.30 -9.81 22.96
CA HIS A 152 4.55 -10.57 22.82
C HIS A 152 5.44 -10.55 24.07
N TYR A 153 5.50 -9.43 24.79
CA TYR A 153 6.30 -9.32 26.00
C TYR A 153 5.75 -10.18 27.14
N TYR A 154 4.43 -10.13 27.34
CA TYR A 154 3.78 -10.96 28.39
C TYR A 154 3.60 -12.41 27.95
N GLY A 155 3.28 -12.70 26.70
CA GLY A 155 3.11 -14.06 26.20
C GLY A 155 4.37 -14.92 26.36
N LYS A 156 5.54 -14.45 25.91
CA LYS A 156 6.80 -15.17 26.06
C LYS A 156 7.27 -15.29 27.52
N ARG A 157 7.01 -14.30 28.36
CA ARG A 157 7.43 -14.29 29.77
C ARG A 157 6.56 -15.19 30.66
N LEU A 158 5.26 -15.31 30.37
CA LEU A 158 4.36 -16.20 31.08
C LEU A 158 4.71 -17.69 30.88
N PHE A 159 5.36 -18.05 29.78
CA PHE A 159 5.81 -19.41 29.50
C PHE A 159 7.22 -19.73 29.99
N GLN A 160 8.00 -18.76 30.50
CA GLN A 160 9.35 -18.99 31.02
C GLN A 160 9.29 -19.37 32.52
N ARG A 161 9.68 -20.61 32.86
CA ARG A 161 9.79 -21.08 34.23
C ARG A 161 10.61 -20.18 35.16
N ASP A 162 11.63 -19.49 34.61
CA ASP A 162 12.48 -18.57 35.35
C ASP A 162 11.79 -17.26 35.77
N PHE A 163 10.74 -16.84 35.04
CA PHE A 163 9.91 -15.69 35.42
C PHE A 163 9.13 -16.01 36.70
N TRP A 164 8.50 -17.19 36.80
CA TRP A 164 7.76 -17.61 37.96
C TRP A 164 8.68 -17.84 39.16
N LYS A 165 9.89 -18.40 38.99
CA LYS A 165 10.87 -18.52 40.04
C LYS A 165 11.31 -17.17 40.62
N LYS A 166 11.53 -16.14 39.76
CA LYS A 166 11.91 -14.78 40.19
C LYS A 166 10.76 -14.05 40.86
N LEU A 167 9.52 -14.28 40.43
CA LEU A 167 8.33 -13.76 41.08
C LEU A 167 8.13 -14.30 42.49
N LEU A 168 8.30 -15.63 42.67
CA LEU A 168 8.17 -16.31 43.93
C LEU A 168 9.30 -16.04 44.94
N THR A 169 10.48 -15.62 44.45
CA THR A 169 11.65 -15.29 45.27
C THR A 169 11.75 -13.81 45.66
N GLY A 170 10.74 -12.97 45.33
CA GLY A 170 10.67 -11.58 45.78
C GLY A 170 11.77 -10.65 45.25
N LYS A 171 12.60 -11.11 44.28
CA LYS A 171 13.76 -10.35 43.75
C LYS A 171 13.41 -9.33 42.62
N ILE A 172 12.16 -9.16 42.28
CA ILE A 172 11.72 -8.13 41.33
C ILE A 172 11.16 -6.98 42.15
N GLY A 173 11.88 -5.84 42.12
CA GLY A 173 11.38 -4.60 42.72
C GLY A 173 10.16 -4.07 41.94
N ILE A 174 9.00 -4.67 42.23
CA ILE A 174 7.72 -4.40 41.55
C ILE A 174 7.35 -2.90 41.68
N VAL A 175 7.74 -2.26 42.77
CA VAL A 175 7.42 -0.85 43.04
C VAL A 175 8.10 0.11 42.09
N LYS A 176 9.34 -0.16 41.66
CA LYS A 176 10.06 0.73 40.71
C LYS A 176 9.50 0.63 39.27
N THR A 177 9.18 -0.58 38.83
CA THR A 177 8.66 -0.80 37.46
C THR A 177 7.23 -0.29 37.31
N VAL A 178 6.40 -0.36 38.35
CA VAL A 178 5.03 0.18 38.34
C VAL A 178 5.04 1.69 38.45
N SER A 179 5.96 2.30 39.25
CA SER A 179 6.08 3.74 39.34
C SER A 179 6.59 4.41 38.06
N GLU A 180 7.50 3.75 37.34
CA GLU A 180 7.99 4.21 36.02
C GLU A 180 6.89 4.08 34.94
N LEU A 181 6.08 3.03 34.97
CA LEU A 181 4.91 2.90 34.09
C LEU A 181 3.83 3.94 34.38
N VAL A 182 3.57 4.24 35.66
CA VAL A 182 2.60 5.27 36.06
C VAL A 182 3.13 6.68 35.80
N SER A 183 4.43 6.93 35.96
CA SER A 183 5.03 8.23 35.64
C SER A 183 5.08 8.50 34.14
N ASN A 184 5.41 7.51 33.32
CA ASN A 184 5.35 7.60 31.88
C ASN A 184 3.89 7.81 31.39
N TRP A 185 2.92 7.12 31.98
CA TRP A 185 1.50 7.31 31.70
C TRP A 185 0.98 8.70 32.12
N ARG A 186 1.52 9.27 33.24
CA ARG A 186 1.20 10.65 33.67
C ARG A 186 1.88 11.70 32.79
N MET A 187 3.13 11.49 32.33
CA MET A 187 3.80 12.43 31.41
C MET A 187 3.12 12.50 30.05
N THR A 188 2.60 11.38 29.52
CA THR A 188 1.81 11.35 28.28
C THR A 188 0.47 12.11 28.41
N ARG A 189 -0.05 12.27 29.65
CA ARG A 189 -1.25 13.07 29.91
C ARG A 189 -0.98 14.58 30.11
N GLN A 190 0.24 14.98 30.41
CA GLN A 190 0.58 16.38 30.70
C GLN A 190 1.10 17.18 29.49
N THR A 191 1.50 16.54 28.41
CA THR A 191 1.70 17.20 27.12
C THR A 191 0.36 17.30 26.41
N GLY A 192 -0.52 18.13 26.97
CA GLY A 192 -1.85 18.39 26.45
C GLY A 192 -1.82 19.27 25.20
N VAL A 193 -1.57 18.66 24.07
CA VAL A 193 -2.23 19.06 22.84
C VAL A 193 -3.50 18.22 22.82
N ALA A 194 -4.66 18.89 22.79
CA ALA A 194 -5.96 18.25 22.69
C ALA A 194 -5.97 17.39 21.39
N SER A 195 -5.55 16.15 21.52
CA SER A 195 -5.75 15.13 20.50
C SER A 195 -7.26 14.90 20.47
N ALA A 196 -7.93 15.42 19.46
CA ALA A 196 -9.28 15.01 19.15
C ALA A 196 -9.30 13.50 19.27
N LYS A 197 -10.26 12.90 20.01
CA LYS A 197 -10.43 11.47 20.10
C LYS A 197 -10.68 10.97 18.69
N VAL A 198 -9.62 10.47 18.03
CA VAL A 198 -9.74 9.74 16.77
C VAL A 198 -10.70 8.57 17.08
N THR A 199 -11.85 8.56 16.46
CA THR A 199 -12.80 7.46 16.62
C THR A 199 -12.14 6.19 16.09
N GLU A 200 -12.53 5.03 16.63
CA GLU A 200 -11.93 3.76 16.21
C GLU A 200 -12.10 3.53 14.69
N ASP A 201 -13.18 4.05 14.11
CA ASP A 201 -13.46 3.97 12.68
C ASP A 201 -12.56 4.89 11.82
N GLU A 202 -11.93 5.90 12.40
CA GLU A 202 -10.99 6.81 11.73
C GLU A 202 -9.55 6.30 11.74
N LEU A 203 -9.26 5.22 12.46
CA LEU A 203 -7.95 4.57 12.39
C LEU A 203 -7.66 4.15 10.94
N PHE A 204 -6.46 4.48 10.45
CA PHE A 204 -6.13 4.22 9.04
C PHE A 204 -6.25 2.74 8.66
N GLN A 205 -5.98 1.81 9.57
CA GLN A 205 -6.14 0.37 9.34
C GLN A 205 -7.60 -0.03 9.07
N ASN A 206 -8.55 0.62 9.76
CA ASN A 206 -9.98 0.38 9.58
C ASN A 206 -10.47 0.97 8.25
N ARG A 207 -9.95 2.15 7.89
CA ARG A 207 -10.16 2.77 6.58
C ARG A 207 -9.60 1.89 5.45
N MET A 208 -8.40 1.33 5.62
CA MET A 208 -7.84 0.35 4.66
C MET A 208 -8.75 -0.86 4.46
N ALA A 209 -9.29 -1.42 5.55
CA ALA A 209 -10.23 -2.55 5.47
C ALA A 209 -11.51 -2.17 4.71
N ARG A 210 -12.09 -0.97 4.93
CA ARG A 210 -13.24 -0.46 4.17
C ARG A 210 -12.88 -0.29 2.70
N GLY A 211 -11.75 0.37 2.40
CA GLY A 211 -11.24 0.54 1.04
C GLY A 211 -11.13 -0.78 0.29
N LEU A 212 -10.54 -1.82 0.91
CA LEU A 212 -10.47 -3.16 0.31
C LEU A 212 -11.84 -3.82 0.18
N ARG A 213 -12.72 -3.64 1.17
CA ARG A 213 -14.07 -4.23 1.18
C ARG A 213 -14.92 -3.68 0.02
N ASP A 214 -14.88 -2.38 -0.18
CA ASP A 214 -15.77 -1.67 -1.11
C ASP A 214 -15.20 -1.61 -2.53
N PHE A 215 -13.91 -1.84 -2.67
CA PHE A 215 -13.24 -1.90 -3.97
C PHE A 215 -13.77 -3.06 -4.82
N LYS A 216 -14.14 -2.74 -6.07
CA LYS A 216 -14.76 -3.70 -7.01
C LYS A 216 -13.79 -4.25 -8.04
N GLY A 217 -12.61 -3.62 -8.16
CA GLY A 217 -11.57 -4.04 -9.08
C GLY A 217 -10.81 -5.28 -8.60
N ARG A 218 -9.84 -5.69 -9.38
CA ARG A 218 -8.95 -6.80 -9.03
C ARG A 218 -7.83 -6.35 -8.11
N VAL A 219 -7.37 -7.23 -7.24
CA VAL A 219 -6.28 -6.95 -6.29
C VAL A 219 -5.21 -8.03 -6.43
N LEU A 220 -3.95 -7.61 -6.56
CA LEU A 220 -2.77 -8.45 -6.39
C LEU A 220 -2.11 -8.08 -5.05
N LEU A 221 -1.99 -9.03 -4.15
CA LEU A 221 -1.27 -8.88 -2.89
C LEU A 221 0.00 -9.72 -2.95
N ILE A 222 1.17 -9.08 -2.90
CA ILE A 222 2.49 -9.75 -2.86
C ILE A 222 3.08 -9.53 -1.47
N LEU A 223 3.45 -10.63 -0.79
CA LEU A 223 4.05 -10.59 0.53
C LEU A 223 5.44 -11.23 0.53
N SER A 224 6.37 -10.56 1.23
CA SER A 224 7.73 -11.04 1.45
C SER A 224 7.80 -11.94 2.68
N GLY A 225 8.37 -13.13 2.56
CA GLY A 225 8.49 -14.06 3.70
C GLY A 225 9.56 -13.65 4.71
N ASN A 226 10.59 -12.92 4.28
CA ASN A 226 11.65 -12.42 5.16
C ASN A 226 11.51 -10.92 5.44
N ASP A 227 10.29 -10.48 5.76
CA ASP A 227 9.96 -9.10 6.07
C ASP A 227 9.05 -9.00 7.31
N TYR A 228 9.41 -8.10 8.23
CA TYR A 228 8.62 -7.85 9.43
C TYR A 228 7.29 -7.14 9.12
N THR A 229 7.29 -6.20 8.17
CA THR A 229 6.09 -5.45 7.77
C THR A 229 5.03 -6.40 7.19
N ALA A 230 5.44 -7.30 6.30
CA ALA A 230 4.55 -8.31 5.75
C ALA A 230 3.96 -9.23 6.83
N ARG A 231 4.79 -9.67 7.79
CA ARG A 231 4.33 -10.50 8.92
C ARG A 231 3.38 -9.75 9.85
N GLU A 232 3.65 -8.47 10.12
CA GLU A 232 2.75 -7.62 10.92
C GLU A 232 1.41 -7.44 10.22
N PHE A 233 1.41 -7.22 8.91
CA PHE A 233 0.19 -7.15 8.11
C PHE A 233 -0.62 -8.44 8.20
N ASP A 234 0.00 -9.60 7.94
CA ASP A 234 -0.65 -10.91 8.02
C ASP A 234 -1.26 -11.16 9.40
N GLN A 235 -0.51 -10.86 10.46
CA GLN A 235 -1.00 -11.03 11.82
C GLN A 235 -2.13 -10.06 12.15
N TYR A 236 -2.01 -8.80 11.73
CA TYR A 236 -3.04 -7.79 11.95
C TYR A 236 -4.37 -8.19 11.29
N VAL A 237 -4.30 -8.63 10.03
CA VAL A 237 -5.48 -9.08 9.27
C VAL A 237 -6.13 -10.31 9.88
N ALA A 238 -5.34 -11.24 10.41
CA ALA A 238 -5.85 -12.43 11.09
C ALA A 238 -6.52 -12.12 12.45
N ASP A 239 -6.02 -11.11 13.15
CA ASP A 239 -6.48 -10.75 14.50
C ASP A 239 -7.68 -9.77 14.53
N ASP A 240 -7.88 -8.98 13.45
CA ASP A 240 -8.93 -7.94 13.40
C ASP A 240 -10.14 -8.39 12.58
N SER A 241 -11.30 -8.42 13.22
CA SER A 241 -12.56 -8.90 12.62
C SER A 241 -13.00 -8.11 11.39
N ARG A 242 -12.58 -6.84 11.22
CA ARG A 242 -12.90 -6.00 10.06
C ARG A 242 -12.26 -6.51 8.77
N TRP A 243 -11.18 -7.30 8.90
CA TRP A 243 -10.46 -7.91 7.79
C TRP A 243 -10.92 -9.34 7.46
N HIS A 244 -11.76 -9.95 8.29
CA HIS A 244 -12.19 -11.34 8.07
C HIS A 244 -12.80 -11.53 6.68
N GLY A 245 -12.25 -12.49 5.92
CA GLY A 245 -12.69 -12.82 4.57
C GLY A 245 -12.30 -11.82 3.47
N LEU A 246 -11.66 -10.69 3.81
CA LEU A 246 -11.30 -9.70 2.79
C LEU A 246 -10.17 -10.19 1.86
N LEU A 247 -9.24 -11.00 2.39
CA LEU A 247 -8.17 -11.59 1.59
C LEU A 247 -8.59 -12.86 0.82
N ASP A 248 -9.79 -13.39 1.08
CA ASP A 248 -10.34 -14.57 0.43
C ASP A 248 -11.28 -14.22 -0.74
N LYS A 249 -11.38 -12.94 -1.09
CA LYS A 249 -12.21 -12.50 -2.21
C LYS A 249 -11.74 -13.13 -3.53
N PRO A 250 -12.65 -13.57 -4.40
CA PRO A 250 -12.29 -14.10 -5.73
C PRO A 250 -11.56 -13.10 -6.62
N SER A 251 -11.71 -11.80 -6.35
CA SER A 251 -11.01 -10.72 -7.05
C SER A 251 -9.60 -10.45 -6.54
N LEU A 252 -9.18 -11.14 -5.47
CA LEU A 252 -7.85 -10.96 -4.86
C LEU A 252 -6.97 -12.17 -5.15
N THR A 253 -5.82 -11.93 -5.78
CA THR A 253 -4.75 -12.90 -5.97
C THR A 253 -3.67 -12.64 -4.94
N ARG A 254 -3.30 -13.65 -4.17
CA ARG A 254 -2.23 -13.56 -3.17
C ARG A 254 -1.01 -14.35 -3.62
N VAL A 255 0.16 -13.71 -3.56
CA VAL A 255 1.47 -14.29 -3.89
C VAL A 255 2.41 -14.13 -2.69
N MET A 256 3.08 -15.20 -2.31
CA MET A 256 4.12 -15.17 -1.29
C MET A 256 5.48 -15.40 -1.94
N LEU A 257 6.46 -14.54 -1.64
CA LEU A 257 7.85 -14.69 -2.01
C LEU A 257 8.66 -15.04 -0.73
N PRO A 258 8.88 -16.33 -0.42
CA PRO A 258 9.29 -16.79 0.91
C PRO A 258 10.60 -16.19 1.41
N ASP A 259 11.57 -16.03 0.52
CA ASP A 259 12.93 -15.59 0.86
C ASP A 259 13.14 -14.08 0.65
N ALA A 260 12.18 -13.38 0.04
CA ALA A 260 12.32 -11.97 -0.30
C ALA A 260 12.33 -11.09 0.94
N ASP A 261 13.17 -10.06 0.92
CA ASP A 261 13.18 -8.97 1.90
C ASP A 261 12.15 -7.88 1.56
N HIS A 262 12.04 -6.88 2.46
CA HIS A 262 11.07 -5.80 2.36
C HIS A 262 11.07 -5.06 1.03
N THR A 263 12.24 -4.79 0.46
CA THR A 263 12.42 -3.96 -0.74
C THR A 263 12.74 -4.76 -1.99
N PHE A 264 12.66 -6.09 -1.92
CA PHE A 264 13.02 -6.97 -3.04
C PHE A 264 14.40 -6.65 -3.60
N SER A 265 15.40 -6.57 -2.70
CA SER A 265 16.72 -5.98 -2.96
C SER A 265 17.56 -6.74 -4.00
N THR A 266 17.32 -8.02 -4.23
CA THR A 266 18.03 -8.80 -5.26
C THR A 266 17.41 -8.65 -6.65
N ALA A 267 18.20 -8.89 -7.69
CA ALA A 267 17.70 -8.88 -9.07
C ALA A 267 16.65 -9.97 -9.31
N ALA A 268 16.80 -11.14 -8.68
CA ALA A 268 15.86 -12.24 -8.79
C ALA A 268 14.48 -11.86 -8.22
N TRP A 269 14.41 -11.35 -6.99
CA TRP A 269 13.14 -10.96 -6.37
C TRP A 269 12.45 -9.81 -7.11
N ARG A 270 13.23 -8.84 -7.64
CA ARG A 270 12.66 -7.81 -8.51
C ARG A 270 12.08 -8.37 -9.80
N ALA A 271 12.73 -9.38 -10.38
CA ALA A 271 12.21 -10.07 -11.55
C ALA A 271 10.92 -10.85 -11.24
N ASP A 272 10.86 -11.50 -10.07
CA ASP A 272 9.67 -12.23 -9.61
C ASP A 272 8.48 -11.27 -9.39
N VAL A 273 8.72 -10.11 -8.75
CA VAL A 273 7.71 -9.05 -8.58
C VAL A 273 7.25 -8.52 -9.93
N ALA A 274 8.17 -8.22 -10.85
CA ALA A 274 7.81 -7.72 -12.18
C ALA A 274 7.01 -8.76 -12.98
N LYS A 275 7.43 -10.03 -12.93
CA LYS A 275 6.71 -11.13 -13.58
C LYS A 275 5.32 -11.31 -12.99
N GLY A 276 5.19 -11.41 -11.67
CA GLY A 276 3.90 -11.57 -11.00
C GLY A 276 2.95 -10.40 -11.29
N THR A 277 3.49 -9.17 -11.34
CA THR A 277 2.71 -7.98 -11.73
C THR A 277 2.25 -8.08 -13.19
N LEU A 278 3.13 -8.48 -14.13
CA LEU A 278 2.78 -8.62 -15.55
C LEU A 278 1.75 -9.71 -15.79
N ASP A 279 1.94 -10.89 -15.22
CA ASP A 279 1.01 -12.00 -15.38
C ASP A 279 -0.39 -11.59 -14.90
N TRP A 280 -0.48 -10.94 -13.75
CA TRP A 280 -1.73 -10.45 -13.21
C TRP A 280 -2.36 -9.32 -14.05
N LEU A 281 -1.57 -8.38 -14.60
CA LEU A 281 -2.07 -7.33 -15.49
C LEU A 281 -2.71 -7.92 -16.75
N MET A 282 -2.15 -8.99 -17.31
CA MET A 282 -2.73 -9.69 -18.46
C MET A 282 -4.09 -10.31 -18.11
N GLU A 283 -4.24 -10.86 -16.90
CA GLU A 283 -5.54 -11.37 -16.41
C GLU A 283 -6.58 -10.26 -16.25
N VAL A 284 -6.17 -9.08 -15.76
CA VAL A 284 -7.04 -7.90 -15.62
C VAL A 284 -7.56 -7.45 -16.99
N ASP A 285 -6.69 -7.39 -18.00
CA ASP A 285 -7.05 -7.00 -19.36
C ASP A 285 -8.01 -8.00 -20.01
N LEU A 286 -7.76 -9.32 -19.87
CA LEU A 286 -8.60 -10.37 -20.40
C LEU A 286 -10.02 -10.35 -19.81
N ALA A 287 -10.14 -10.19 -18.49
CA ALA A 287 -11.42 -10.10 -17.81
C ALA A 287 -12.22 -8.86 -18.26
N GLY A 288 -11.54 -7.72 -18.46
CA GLY A 288 -12.18 -6.50 -18.96
C GLY A 288 -12.71 -6.65 -20.40
N SER A 289 -12.01 -7.40 -21.24
CA SER A 289 -12.42 -7.66 -22.62
C SER A 289 -13.67 -8.56 -22.69
N GLN A 290 -13.75 -9.57 -21.83
CA GLN A 290 -14.92 -10.46 -21.76
C GLN A 290 -16.20 -9.75 -21.30
N MET A 291 -16.09 -8.83 -20.33
CA MET A 291 -17.24 -8.04 -19.87
C MET A 291 -17.74 -7.08 -20.95
N SER A 292 -16.85 -6.50 -21.75
CA SER A 292 -17.21 -5.61 -22.86
C SER A 292 -17.98 -6.36 -23.97
N VAL A 293 -17.55 -7.56 -24.32
CA VAL A 293 -18.22 -8.41 -25.33
C VAL A 293 -19.60 -8.87 -24.84
N ALA A 294 -19.73 -9.23 -23.56
CA ALA A 294 -21.02 -9.63 -22.98
C ALA A 294 -22.01 -8.46 -22.93
N ALA A 295 -21.54 -7.24 -22.64
CA ALA A 295 -22.42 -6.04 -22.62
C ALA A 295 -22.92 -5.66 -24.02
N THR A 296 -22.10 -5.83 -25.06
CA THR A 296 -22.52 -5.57 -26.45
C THR A 296 -23.50 -6.64 -26.99
N ALA A 297 -23.34 -7.91 -26.57
CA ALA A 297 -24.23 -8.99 -26.98
C ALA A 297 -25.65 -8.88 -26.34
N SER A 298 -25.76 -8.37 -25.12
CA SER A 298 -27.03 -8.18 -24.44
C SER A 298 -27.82 -6.94 -24.91
N GLY A 299 -27.20 -6.04 -25.65
CA GLY A 299 -27.81 -4.83 -26.21
C GLY A 299 -28.49 -5.01 -27.57
N SER A 300 -28.24 -6.14 -28.28
CA SER A 300 -28.76 -6.37 -29.63
C SER A 300 -30.14 -7.03 -29.71
N ASP A 301 -30.74 -7.45 -28.58
CA ASP A 301 -32.02 -8.16 -28.55
C ASP A 301 -33.23 -7.26 -28.16
N ARG A 302 -33.12 -5.96 -28.36
CA ARG A 302 -34.29 -5.04 -28.20
C ARG A 302 -34.54 -4.27 -29.48
N TRP A 303 -35.15 -4.96 -30.44
CA TRP A 303 -35.98 -4.36 -31.53
C TRP A 303 -37.20 -5.22 -31.81
#